data_ccf67a034d34640e58bc12d76a7aaa12
#
_entry.id   ccf67a034d34640e58bc12d76a7aaa12
#
_cell.length_a   1.000
_cell.length_b   1.000
_cell.length_c   1.000
_cell.angle_alpha   90.00
_cell.angle_beta   90.00
_cell.angle_gamma   90.00
#
_symmetry.space_group_name_H-M   'P 1'
#
loop_
_entity.id
_entity.type
_entity.pdbx_description
1 polymer ?
#
loop_
_entity_poly.entity_id
_entity_poly.type
_entity_poly.pdbx_seq_one_letter_code
_entity_poly.pdbx_strand_id
1 'polypeptide(L)'
;VLIRRKTVSRVTVTRSGYREYVDRRLASLGRQEQQARNERREYAKQQERFRQIQQKVEHGLRSVSRQDPHSGYLMKKKMRAVKAQERRFQKEAEEFTELPDTEDAIFVRLGEQMPMPAGKWVLEYRNAELSAGGRVLARDVSLDVRGPERVCIVGRNGAGKSTLLKEIAEELLKRQDLHTGYMPQNYEELLDLSRTPVEFLEDTGDKQERDRIGTYLGSMKYTADEMGRPIRELSGGQKAKLLLLKLSMQKCDVLVLDEPTRNFSPLSAPVIRGILKDFTGAIISVSHDRKYIQEVCTAVY
;
A
#
# COMPACT_ATOMS: atom_id res chain seq x y z
N VAL A 1 -3.90 17.76 11.91
CA VAL A 1 -3.92 16.76 10.83
C VAL A 1 -5.36 16.55 10.41
N LEU A 2 -5.65 16.71 9.12
CA LEU A 2 -6.97 16.44 8.54
C LEU A 2 -7.04 14.95 8.20
N ILE A 3 -7.94 14.24 8.86
CA ILE A 3 -8.21 12.82 8.55
C ILE A 3 -9.55 12.77 7.81
N ARG A 4 -9.50 12.41 6.54
CA ARG A 4 -10.70 12.22 5.74
C ARG A 4 -11.23 10.81 5.99
N ARG A 5 -12.34 10.68 6.68
CA ARG A 5 -13.11 9.43 6.76
C ARG A 5 -14.09 9.37 5.61
N LYS A 6 -14.53 8.18 5.21
CA LYS A 6 -15.47 7.96 4.08
C LYS A 6 -16.73 8.82 4.14
N THR A 7 -17.15 9.24 5.33
CA THR A 7 -18.38 10.01 5.53
C THR A 7 -18.17 11.37 6.22
N VAL A 8 -17.14 11.55 7.06
CA VAL A 8 -16.92 12.79 7.81
C VAL A 8 -15.43 13.07 7.97
N SER A 9 -15.01 14.27 7.57
CA SER A 9 -13.63 14.75 7.82
C SER A 9 -13.48 15.19 9.28
N ARG A 10 -12.49 14.66 9.97
CA ARG A 10 -12.19 15.01 11.37
C ARG A 10 -10.83 15.68 11.49
N VAL A 11 -10.79 16.84 12.12
CA VAL A 11 -9.54 17.54 12.44
C VAL A 11 -9.12 17.18 13.86
N THR A 12 -7.89 16.69 14.03
CA THR A 12 -7.30 16.43 15.32
C THR A 12 -6.07 17.31 15.49
N VAL A 13 -6.06 18.11 16.56
CA VAL A 13 -4.92 18.95 16.92
C VAL A 13 -4.15 18.25 18.03
N THR A 14 -2.86 18.02 17.82
CA THR A 14 -1.96 17.43 18.83
C THR A 14 -0.78 18.36 19.08
N ARG A 15 -0.43 18.55 20.37
CA ARG A 15 0.78 19.27 20.78
C ARG A 15 1.90 18.27 21.04
N SER A 16 2.42 17.65 19.96
CA SER A 16 3.51 16.67 20.05
C SER A 16 4.43 16.82 18.85
N GLY A 17 5.67 16.38 19.01
CA GLY A 17 6.59 16.27 17.88
C GLY A 17 6.10 15.25 16.86
N TYR A 18 6.54 15.39 15.60
CA TYR A 18 6.14 14.52 14.49
C TYR A 18 6.30 13.02 14.81
N ARG A 19 7.44 12.63 15.39
CA ARG A 19 7.74 11.24 15.76
C ARG A 19 6.73 10.70 16.75
N GLU A 20 6.52 11.45 17.83
CA GLU A 20 5.58 11.07 18.88
C GLU A 20 4.13 11.00 18.38
N TYR A 21 3.76 11.90 17.46
CA TYR A 21 2.45 11.85 16.79
C TYR A 21 2.29 10.55 15.99
N VAL A 22 3.28 10.19 15.16
CA VAL A 22 3.24 8.95 14.35
C VAL A 22 3.15 7.72 15.23
N ASP A 23 4.00 7.62 16.27
CA ASP A 23 4.02 6.45 17.16
C ASP A 23 2.68 6.31 17.93
N ARG A 24 2.14 7.39 18.45
CA ARG A 24 0.82 7.39 19.10
C ARG A 24 -0.31 7.02 18.14
N ARG A 25 -0.24 7.51 16.91
CA ARG A 25 -1.26 7.23 15.89
C ARG A 25 -1.24 5.76 15.49
N LEU A 26 -0.06 5.18 15.20
CA LEU A 26 0.09 3.75 14.91
C LEU A 26 -0.41 2.88 16.07
N ALA A 27 -0.05 3.20 17.30
CA ALA A 27 -0.53 2.48 18.48
C ALA A 27 -2.05 2.57 18.65
N SER A 28 -2.66 3.72 18.33
CA SER A 28 -4.11 3.90 18.36
C SER A 28 -4.83 3.08 17.30
N LEU A 29 -4.30 3.08 16.06
CA LEU A 29 -4.83 2.30 14.94
C LEU A 29 -4.74 0.80 15.22
N GLY A 30 -3.59 0.33 15.73
CA GLY A 30 -3.42 -1.08 16.10
C GLY A 30 -4.41 -1.54 17.18
N ARG A 31 -4.65 -0.72 18.20
CA ARG A 31 -5.68 -1.02 19.22
C ARG A 31 -7.08 -1.06 18.64
N GLN A 32 -7.44 -0.10 17.79
CA GLN A 32 -8.75 -0.06 17.13
C GLN A 32 -8.96 -1.27 16.22
N GLU A 33 -7.93 -1.68 15.46
CA GLU A 33 -7.97 -2.86 14.61
C GLU A 33 -8.15 -4.14 15.43
N GLN A 34 -7.38 -4.29 16.50
CA GLN A 34 -7.49 -5.45 17.37
C GLN A 34 -8.85 -5.54 18.05
N GLN A 35 -9.39 -4.42 18.51
CA GLN A 35 -10.73 -4.36 19.07
C GLN A 35 -11.77 -4.76 18.03
N ALA A 36 -11.74 -4.17 16.83
CA ALA A 36 -12.66 -4.49 15.75
C ALA A 36 -12.61 -5.96 15.32
N ARG A 37 -11.40 -6.57 15.30
CA ARG A 37 -11.22 -8.00 15.02
C ARG A 37 -11.78 -8.88 16.14
N ASN A 38 -11.56 -8.51 17.39
CA ASN A 38 -12.08 -9.25 18.54
C ASN A 38 -13.62 -9.23 18.57
N GLU A 39 -14.25 -8.05 18.40
CA GLU A 39 -15.69 -7.90 18.33
C GLU A 39 -16.30 -8.78 17.23
N ARG A 40 -15.72 -8.77 16.03
CA ARG A 40 -16.19 -9.61 14.91
C ARG A 40 -16.00 -11.10 15.17
N ARG A 41 -14.88 -11.49 15.79
CA ARG A 41 -14.62 -12.90 16.15
C ARG A 41 -15.61 -13.40 17.19
N GLU A 42 -15.89 -12.61 18.21
CA GLU A 42 -16.90 -12.97 19.23
C GLU A 42 -18.30 -13.04 18.61
N TYR A 43 -18.65 -12.10 17.76
CA TYR A 43 -19.93 -12.12 17.03
C TYR A 43 -20.06 -13.37 16.13
N ALA A 44 -19.02 -13.74 15.39
CA ALA A 44 -19.04 -14.95 14.57
C ALA A 44 -19.26 -16.21 15.41
N LYS A 45 -18.61 -16.31 16.59
CA LYS A 45 -18.84 -17.42 17.54
C LYS A 45 -20.27 -17.44 18.07
N GLN A 46 -20.82 -16.27 18.38
CA GLN A 46 -22.21 -16.15 18.84
C GLN A 46 -23.20 -16.51 17.73
N GLN A 47 -22.97 -16.07 16.51
CA GLN A 47 -23.78 -16.44 15.34
C GLN A 47 -23.79 -17.95 15.11
N GLU A 48 -22.65 -18.61 15.22
CA GLU A 48 -22.58 -20.06 15.03
C GLU A 48 -23.36 -20.82 16.11
N ARG A 49 -23.22 -20.42 17.39
CA ARG A 49 -24.01 -20.98 18.49
C ARG A 49 -25.50 -20.75 18.26
N PHE A 50 -25.86 -19.57 17.79
CA PHE A 50 -27.26 -19.22 17.49
C PHE A 50 -27.84 -20.09 16.35
N ARG A 51 -27.04 -20.27 15.25
CA ARG A 51 -27.42 -21.15 14.14
C ARG A 51 -27.70 -22.59 14.61
N GLN A 52 -26.86 -23.11 15.50
CA GLN A 52 -27.07 -24.44 16.08
C GLN A 52 -28.35 -24.53 16.93
N ILE A 53 -28.66 -23.50 17.72
CA ILE A 53 -29.90 -23.42 18.49
C ILE A 53 -31.11 -23.35 17.55
N GLN A 54 -31.05 -22.52 16.52
CA GLN A 54 -32.11 -22.38 15.52
C GLN A 54 -32.40 -23.71 14.82
N GLN A 55 -31.36 -24.41 14.35
CA GLN A 55 -31.50 -25.73 13.71
C GLN A 55 -32.17 -26.75 14.65
N LYS A 56 -31.76 -26.79 15.94
CA LYS A 56 -32.37 -27.67 16.93
C LYS A 56 -33.86 -27.36 17.15
N VAL A 57 -34.24 -26.07 17.22
CA VAL A 57 -35.63 -25.65 17.39
C VAL A 57 -36.45 -25.95 16.13
N GLU A 58 -35.89 -25.72 14.93
CA GLU A 58 -36.58 -26.06 13.67
C GLU A 58 -36.80 -27.56 13.50
N HIS A 59 -35.78 -28.36 13.84
CA HIS A 59 -35.92 -29.82 13.82
C HIS A 59 -36.99 -30.27 14.80
N GLY A 60 -37.00 -29.73 16.03
CA GLY A 60 -38.04 -30.00 17.01
C GLY A 60 -39.44 -29.61 16.54
N LEU A 61 -39.58 -28.47 15.83
CA LEU A 61 -40.86 -28.07 15.24
C LEU A 61 -41.37 -29.03 14.17
N ARG A 62 -40.48 -29.60 13.35
CA ARG A 62 -40.85 -30.58 12.31
C ARG A 62 -41.24 -31.95 12.88
N SER A 63 -40.69 -32.29 14.05
CA SER A 63 -40.97 -33.59 14.74
C SER A 63 -42.18 -33.58 15.66
N VAL A 64 -42.78 -32.39 15.93
CA VAL A 64 -43.98 -32.30 16.77
C VAL A 64 -45.20 -32.87 16.03
N SER A 65 -45.79 -33.91 16.63
CA SER A 65 -47.02 -34.51 16.12
C SER A 65 -48.23 -33.54 16.23
N ARG A 66 -49.19 -33.64 15.27
CA ARG A 66 -50.45 -32.90 15.33
C ARG A 66 -51.31 -33.23 16.56
N GLN A 67 -50.99 -34.33 17.25
CA GLN A 67 -51.70 -34.79 18.45
C GLN A 67 -51.21 -34.16 19.76
N ASP A 68 -50.10 -33.38 19.74
CA ASP A 68 -49.57 -32.66 20.91
C ASP A 68 -49.49 -31.14 20.70
N PRO A 69 -50.64 -30.42 20.92
CA PRO A 69 -50.70 -28.97 20.75
C PRO A 69 -49.84 -28.20 21.75
N HIS A 70 -49.54 -28.77 22.93
CA HIS A 70 -48.78 -28.13 23.98
C HIS A 70 -47.30 -28.02 23.59
N SER A 71 -46.69 -29.09 23.10
CA SER A 71 -45.31 -29.10 22.59
C SER A 71 -45.16 -28.18 21.39
N GLY A 72 -46.17 -28.11 20.50
CA GLY A 72 -46.19 -27.16 19.39
C GLY A 72 -46.17 -25.70 19.83
N TYR A 73 -46.94 -25.36 20.88
CA TYR A 73 -46.94 -24.01 21.46
C TYR A 73 -45.60 -23.65 22.09
N LEU A 74 -44.98 -24.52 22.86
CA LEU A 74 -43.68 -24.31 23.48
C LEU A 74 -42.58 -24.09 22.43
N MET A 75 -42.60 -24.88 21.34
CA MET A 75 -41.62 -24.72 20.25
C MET A 75 -41.82 -23.38 19.49
N LYS A 76 -43.05 -22.95 19.26
CA LYS A 76 -43.36 -21.63 18.68
C LYS A 76 -42.88 -20.49 19.60
N LYS A 77 -43.00 -20.61 20.93
CA LYS A 77 -42.50 -19.68 21.91
C LYS A 77 -40.95 -19.59 21.86
N LYS A 78 -40.27 -20.75 21.80
CA LYS A 78 -38.80 -20.81 21.62
C LYS A 78 -38.38 -20.15 20.31
N MET A 79 -39.08 -20.39 19.20
CA MET A 79 -38.75 -19.76 17.91
C MET A 79 -38.91 -18.23 17.95
N ARG A 80 -39.94 -17.70 18.65
CA ARG A 80 -40.06 -16.24 18.86
C ARG A 80 -38.91 -15.66 19.66
N ALA A 81 -38.45 -16.35 20.70
CA ALA A 81 -37.30 -15.94 21.49
C ALA A 81 -35.99 -15.94 20.64
N VAL A 82 -35.81 -16.96 19.81
CA VAL A 82 -34.69 -17.05 18.86
C VAL A 82 -34.69 -15.87 17.89
N LYS A 83 -35.85 -15.55 17.26
CA LYS A 83 -35.95 -14.38 16.36
C LYS A 83 -35.75 -13.03 17.07
N ALA A 84 -36.18 -12.91 18.32
CA ALA A 84 -35.93 -11.70 19.11
C ALA A 84 -34.45 -11.51 19.41
N GLN A 85 -33.71 -12.59 19.70
CA GLN A 85 -32.29 -12.59 19.93
C GLN A 85 -31.50 -12.27 18.64
N GLU A 86 -31.93 -12.78 17.49
CA GLU A 86 -31.37 -12.44 16.17
C GLU A 86 -31.42 -10.94 15.89
N ARG A 87 -32.58 -10.31 16.15
CA ARG A 87 -32.70 -8.86 15.98
C ARG A 87 -31.83 -8.06 16.92
N ARG A 88 -31.55 -8.55 18.14
CA ARG A 88 -30.60 -7.91 19.05
C ARG A 88 -29.18 -8.01 18.51
N PHE A 89 -28.76 -9.18 18.03
CA PHE A 89 -27.44 -9.36 17.41
C PHE A 89 -27.25 -8.50 16.17
N GLN A 90 -28.28 -8.33 15.34
CA GLN A 90 -28.21 -7.43 14.19
C GLN A 90 -27.95 -5.97 14.61
N LYS A 91 -28.62 -5.49 15.67
CA LYS A 91 -28.40 -4.15 16.22
C LYS A 91 -27.01 -4.00 16.84
N GLU A 92 -26.55 -4.99 17.59
CA GLU A 92 -25.18 -4.99 18.15
C GLU A 92 -24.11 -4.95 17.05
N ALA A 93 -24.37 -5.59 15.89
CA ALA A 93 -23.47 -5.56 14.74
C ALA A 93 -23.36 -4.18 14.08
N GLU A 94 -24.39 -3.34 14.18
CA GLU A 94 -24.38 -1.96 13.68
C GLU A 94 -23.49 -1.04 14.54
N GLU A 95 -23.25 -1.39 15.80
CA GLU A 95 -22.45 -0.62 16.77
C GLU A 95 -20.98 -1.04 16.83
N PHE A 96 -20.56 -2.03 16.01
CA PHE A 96 -19.17 -2.50 16.03
C PHE A 96 -18.17 -1.39 15.71
N THR A 97 -17.03 -1.48 16.39
CA THR A 97 -15.89 -0.63 16.08
C THR A 97 -15.55 -0.75 14.60
N GLU A 98 -15.58 0.37 13.90
CA GLU A 98 -15.14 0.41 12.51
C GLU A 98 -13.67 -0.02 12.43
N LEU A 99 -13.36 -0.83 11.43
CA LEU A 99 -11.96 -1.09 11.11
C LEU A 99 -11.30 0.26 10.83
N PRO A 100 -10.10 0.51 11.40
CA PRO A 100 -9.41 1.75 11.12
C PRO A 100 -9.22 1.88 9.61
N ASP A 101 -9.52 3.06 9.10
CA ASP A 101 -9.20 3.43 7.72
C ASP A 101 -7.68 3.65 7.69
N THR A 102 -6.93 2.55 7.58
CA THR A 102 -5.49 2.60 7.45
C THR A 102 -5.17 3.03 6.03
N GLU A 103 -4.69 4.27 5.86
CA GLU A 103 -4.12 4.74 4.60
C GLU A 103 -2.93 3.86 4.15
N ASP A 104 -2.50 2.93 5.01
CA ASP A 104 -1.19 2.28 5.01
C ASP A 104 -1.19 0.85 4.48
N ALA A 105 -2.28 0.36 3.93
CA ALA A 105 -2.27 -0.93 3.27
C ALA A 105 -1.61 -0.82 1.89
N ILE A 106 -0.29 -0.87 1.88
CA ILE A 106 0.51 -1.02 0.66
C ILE A 106 1.05 -2.44 0.68
N PHE A 107 0.31 -3.38 0.06
CA PHE A 107 0.72 -4.77 -0.12
C PHE A 107 1.43 -4.93 -1.46
N VAL A 108 2.57 -4.26 -1.62
CA VAL A 108 3.45 -4.42 -2.77
C VAL A 108 4.71 -5.13 -2.30
N ARG A 109 5.10 -6.17 -3.01
CA ARG A 109 6.41 -6.79 -2.87
C ARG A 109 7.23 -6.45 -4.10
N LEU A 110 8.30 -5.71 -3.92
CA LEU A 110 9.31 -5.49 -4.95
C LEU A 110 10.28 -6.68 -4.84
N GLY A 111 10.34 -7.52 -5.88
CA GLY A 111 11.36 -8.55 -5.98
C GLY A 111 10.98 -9.92 -5.40
N GLU A 112 10.14 -10.70 -6.13
CA GLU A 112 10.13 -12.16 -6.02
C GLU A 112 11.25 -12.81 -6.87
N GLN A 113 12.28 -12.04 -7.21
CA GLN A 113 13.41 -12.49 -8.03
C GLN A 113 14.51 -13.08 -7.16
N MET A 114 15.38 -13.89 -7.78
CA MET A 114 16.61 -14.34 -7.12
C MET A 114 17.45 -13.14 -6.71
N PRO A 115 18.06 -13.15 -5.51
CA PRO A 115 18.89 -12.06 -5.06
C PRO A 115 19.98 -11.73 -6.10
N MET A 116 20.18 -10.46 -6.38
CA MET A 116 21.24 -10.02 -7.28
C MET A 116 22.61 -10.40 -6.72
N PRO A 117 23.49 -11.03 -7.53
CA PRO A 117 24.85 -11.36 -7.09
C PRO A 117 25.65 -10.13 -6.64
N ALA A 118 26.34 -10.19 -5.52
CA ALA A 118 27.09 -9.06 -4.94
C ALA A 118 28.19 -8.50 -5.85
N GLY A 119 28.69 -9.30 -6.78
CA GLY A 119 29.73 -8.87 -7.72
C GLY A 119 29.22 -8.33 -9.06
N LYS A 120 27.90 -8.35 -9.31
CA LYS A 120 27.33 -7.89 -10.60
C LYS A 120 27.48 -6.38 -10.74
N TRP A 121 28.11 -5.94 -11.81
CA TRP A 121 28.18 -4.52 -12.15
C TRP A 121 26.80 -4.00 -12.57
N VAL A 122 26.30 -3.04 -11.82
CA VAL A 122 25.03 -2.36 -12.08
C VAL A 122 25.28 -1.06 -12.84
N LEU A 123 26.20 -0.23 -12.35
CA LEU A 123 26.51 1.06 -12.95
C LEU A 123 28.01 1.35 -12.80
N GLU A 124 28.62 1.83 -13.88
CA GLU A 124 29.90 2.50 -13.89
C GLU A 124 29.72 3.84 -14.61
N TYR A 125 29.39 4.86 -13.81
CA TYR A 125 29.08 6.18 -14.35
C TYR A 125 30.29 7.09 -14.25
N ARG A 126 30.63 7.69 -15.38
CA ARG A 126 31.74 8.68 -15.51
C ARG A 126 31.25 9.84 -16.37
N ASN A 127 31.17 11.01 -15.80
CA ASN A 127 30.78 12.22 -16.52
C ASN A 127 31.70 13.37 -16.18
N ALA A 128 32.42 13.89 -17.19
CA ALA A 128 33.33 15.01 -17.01
C ALA A 128 32.59 16.30 -16.59
N GLU A 129 31.37 16.51 -17.09
CA GLU A 129 30.60 17.72 -16.81
C GLU A 129 29.11 17.45 -16.84
N LEU A 130 28.47 17.45 -15.67
CA LEU A 130 27.03 17.41 -15.54
C LEU A 130 26.45 18.81 -15.76
N SER A 131 25.59 19.00 -16.74
CA SER A 131 24.99 20.30 -17.05
C SER A 131 23.49 20.23 -17.27
N ALA A 132 22.77 21.32 -16.98
CA ALA A 132 21.36 21.48 -17.26
C ALA A 132 21.04 22.91 -17.63
N GLY A 133 20.26 23.11 -18.71
CA GLY A 133 19.86 24.43 -19.18
C GLY A 133 21.02 25.36 -19.52
N GLY A 134 22.13 24.79 -20.02
CA GLY A 134 23.36 25.54 -20.35
C GLY A 134 24.23 25.95 -19.14
N ARG A 135 23.88 25.48 -17.94
CA ARG A 135 24.65 25.72 -16.72
C ARG A 135 25.34 24.44 -16.26
N VAL A 136 26.64 24.52 -15.98
CA VAL A 136 27.41 23.42 -15.35
C VAL A 136 27.01 23.31 -13.89
N LEU A 137 26.58 22.11 -13.49
CA LEU A 137 26.10 21.76 -12.15
C LEU A 137 27.22 21.09 -11.33
N ALA A 138 27.95 20.15 -11.95
CA ALA A 138 29.04 19.42 -11.32
C ALA A 138 30.09 19.02 -12.38
N ARG A 139 31.33 18.75 -11.95
CA ARG A 139 32.39 18.23 -12.78
C ARG A 139 32.99 16.97 -12.18
N ASP A 140 33.60 16.15 -13.05
CA ASP A 140 34.30 14.91 -12.68
C ASP A 140 33.43 13.98 -11.79
N VAL A 141 32.14 13.82 -12.16
CA VAL A 141 31.21 12.97 -11.43
C VAL A 141 31.53 11.51 -11.75
N SER A 142 31.78 10.74 -10.70
CA SER A 142 31.98 9.29 -10.81
C SER A 142 31.13 8.56 -9.77
N LEU A 143 30.45 7.49 -10.21
CA LEU A 143 29.64 6.66 -9.34
C LEU A 143 29.71 5.21 -9.82
N ASP A 144 30.14 4.32 -8.92
CA ASP A 144 30.18 2.88 -9.15
C ASP A 144 29.15 2.19 -8.26
N VAL A 145 28.31 1.35 -8.86
CA VAL A 145 27.30 0.58 -8.11
C VAL A 145 27.39 -0.88 -8.50
N ARG A 146 27.46 -1.74 -7.50
CA ARG A 146 27.43 -3.20 -7.67
C ARG A 146 26.22 -3.77 -6.92
N GLY A 147 25.62 -4.80 -7.47
CA GLY A 147 24.43 -5.37 -6.83
C GLY A 147 24.76 -6.16 -5.57
N PRO A 148 23.88 -6.17 -4.55
CA PRO A 148 22.63 -5.43 -4.38
C PRO A 148 22.78 -4.13 -3.57
N GLU A 149 23.73 -3.27 -3.93
CA GLU A 149 23.95 -2.00 -3.22
C GLU A 149 22.76 -1.08 -3.31
N ARG A 150 22.50 -0.36 -2.22
CA ARG A 150 21.45 0.66 -2.13
C ARG A 150 22.11 2.01 -1.84
N VAL A 151 22.27 2.76 -2.92
CA VAL A 151 23.00 4.05 -2.93
C VAL A 151 22.02 5.21 -2.81
N CYS A 152 22.33 6.18 -1.95
CA CYS A 152 21.62 7.45 -1.88
C CYS A 152 22.54 8.62 -2.21
N ILE A 153 22.15 9.42 -3.19
CA ILE A 153 22.82 10.66 -3.55
C ILE A 153 22.21 11.79 -2.73
N VAL A 154 23.04 12.46 -1.92
CA VAL A 154 22.60 13.56 -1.07
C VAL A 154 23.31 14.87 -1.47
N GLY A 155 22.76 16.01 -1.07
CA GLY A 155 23.36 17.31 -1.35
C GLY A 155 22.35 18.45 -1.32
N ARG A 156 22.81 19.68 -1.50
CA ARG A 156 21.98 20.88 -1.48
C ARG A 156 20.93 20.88 -2.59
N ASN A 157 19.81 21.58 -2.37
CA ASN A 157 18.82 21.78 -3.43
C ASN A 157 19.45 22.58 -4.59
N GLY A 158 19.14 22.16 -5.82
CA GLY A 158 19.73 22.76 -7.02
C GLY A 158 21.15 22.30 -7.38
N ALA A 159 21.74 21.34 -6.64
CA ALA A 159 23.07 20.81 -6.94
C ALA A 159 23.12 19.84 -8.15
N GLY A 160 21.97 19.56 -8.78
CA GLY A 160 21.94 18.68 -9.96
C GLY A 160 21.62 17.21 -9.67
N LYS A 161 21.24 16.85 -8.44
CA LYS A 161 20.95 15.46 -8.06
C LYS A 161 19.93 14.77 -8.96
N SER A 162 18.79 15.40 -9.19
CA SER A 162 17.73 14.83 -10.06
C SER A 162 18.17 14.77 -11.53
N THR A 163 19.01 15.70 -11.98
CA THR A 163 19.62 15.67 -13.32
C THR A 163 20.55 14.46 -13.45
N LEU A 164 21.45 14.28 -12.48
CA LEU A 164 22.35 13.12 -12.43
C LEU A 164 21.55 11.81 -12.38
N LEU A 165 20.53 11.74 -11.53
CA LEU A 165 19.71 10.54 -11.41
C LEU A 165 18.96 10.22 -12.71
N LYS A 166 18.51 11.23 -13.45
CA LYS A 166 17.85 11.07 -14.73
C LYS A 166 18.82 10.53 -15.80
N GLU A 167 20.03 11.07 -15.89
CA GLU A 167 21.07 10.55 -16.82
C GLU A 167 21.40 9.09 -16.48
N ILE A 168 21.57 8.75 -15.20
CA ILE A 168 21.78 7.37 -14.74
C ILE A 168 20.60 6.47 -15.14
N ALA A 169 19.36 6.94 -14.95
CA ALA A 169 18.17 6.19 -15.34
C ALA A 169 18.14 5.93 -16.84
N GLU A 170 18.44 6.95 -17.67
CA GLU A 170 18.51 6.83 -19.14
C GLU A 170 19.59 5.85 -19.61
N GLU A 171 20.72 5.79 -18.92
CA GLU A 171 21.78 4.82 -19.20
C GLU A 171 21.36 3.40 -18.85
N LEU A 172 20.81 3.20 -17.64
CA LEU A 172 20.37 1.89 -17.16
C LEU A 172 19.17 1.34 -17.92
N LEU A 173 18.24 2.18 -18.36
CA LEU A 173 17.09 1.78 -19.17
C LEU A 173 17.47 1.28 -20.57
N LYS A 174 18.66 1.63 -21.09
CA LYS A 174 19.16 1.13 -22.37
C LYS A 174 19.81 -0.25 -22.25
N ARG A 175 20.13 -0.71 -21.03
CA ARG A 175 20.75 -2.01 -20.80
C ARG A 175 19.75 -3.14 -20.98
N GLN A 176 20.13 -4.15 -21.74
CA GLN A 176 19.28 -5.33 -22.00
C GLN A 176 19.47 -6.46 -20.96
N ASP A 177 20.57 -6.42 -20.21
CA ASP A 177 20.92 -7.41 -19.20
C ASP A 177 20.37 -7.10 -17.79
N LEU A 178 19.66 -5.96 -17.65
CA LEU A 178 19.05 -5.48 -16.41
C LEU A 178 17.63 -4.96 -16.69
N HIS A 179 16.68 -5.34 -15.85
CA HIS A 179 15.35 -4.72 -15.83
C HIS A 179 15.36 -3.54 -14.86
N THR A 180 15.38 -2.33 -15.40
CA THR A 180 15.46 -1.10 -14.62
C THR A 180 14.09 -0.47 -14.44
N GLY A 181 13.73 -0.19 -13.20
CA GLY A 181 12.55 0.60 -12.83
C GLY A 181 12.95 2.03 -12.47
N TYR A 182 12.27 3.01 -13.04
CA TYR A 182 12.52 4.42 -12.76
C TYR A 182 11.29 5.08 -12.12
N MET A 183 11.52 5.87 -11.09
CA MET A 183 10.50 6.67 -10.41
C MET A 183 11.01 8.11 -10.29
N PRO A 184 10.60 9.03 -11.18
CA PRO A 184 10.98 10.44 -11.13
C PRO A 184 10.30 11.18 -9.99
N GLN A 185 10.81 12.36 -9.65
CA GLN A 185 10.19 13.24 -8.66
C GLN A 185 8.78 13.71 -9.10
N ASN A 186 8.63 13.99 -10.40
CA ASN A 186 7.34 14.29 -11.02
C ASN A 186 6.79 13.03 -11.69
N TYR A 187 5.85 12.36 -11.06
CA TYR A 187 5.24 11.12 -11.57
C TYR A 187 4.50 11.29 -12.89
N GLU A 188 4.05 12.50 -13.20
CA GLU A 188 3.30 12.81 -14.44
C GLU A 188 4.15 12.63 -15.70
N GLU A 189 5.49 12.57 -15.55
CA GLU A 189 6.40 12.26 -16.67
C GLU A 189 6.26 10.82 -17.18
N LEU A 190 5.79 9.90 -16.33
CA LEU A 190 5.66 8.47 -16.65
C LEU A 190 4.21 7.98 -16.68
N LEU A 191 3.27 8.77 -16.17
CA LEU A 191 1.86 8.41 -16.10
C LEU A 191 1.10 8.96 -17.31
N ASP A 192 0.40 8.11 -18.03
CA ASP A 192 -0.61 8.58 -18.97
C ASP A 192 -1.84 9.06 -18.20
N LEU A 193 -1.92 10.37 -18.04
CA LEU A 193 -2.92 11.03 -17.21
C LEU A 193 -4.36 10.89 -17.73
N SER A 194 -4.53 10.49 -18.98
CA SER A 194 -5.83 10.27 -19.61
C SER A 194 -6.42 8.88 -19.32
N ARG A 195 -5.56 7.89 -19.04
CA ARG A 195 -5.95 6.52 -18.74
C ARG A 195 -6.44 6.36 -17.31
N THR A 196 -7.22 5.32 -17.07
CA THR A 196 -7.56 4.87 -15.72
C THR A 196 -6.40 4.09 -15.09
N PRO A 197 -6.35 3.95 -13.75
CA PRO A 197 -5.34 3.11 -13.08
C PRO A 197 -5.26 1.69 -13.60
N VAL A 198 -6.40 1.09 -13.93
CA VAL A 198 -6.47 -0.27 -14.48
C VAL A 198 -5.84 -0.32 -15.86
N GLU A 199 -6.25 0.57 -16.78
CA GLU A 199 -5.71 0.65 -18.14
C GLU A 199 -4.21 0.98 -18.18
N PHE A 200 -3.70 1.73 -17.21
CA PHE A 200 -2.27 2.03 -17.10
C PHE A 200 -1.44 0.82 -16.68
N LEU A 201 -2.00 -0.05 -15.85
CA LEU A 201 -1.30 -1.23 -15.34
C LEU A 201 -1.41 -2.44 -16.26
N GLU A 202 -2.47 -2.53 -17.06
CA GLU A 202 -2.68 -3.67 -17.96
C GLU A 202 -1.67 -3.67 -19.13
N ASP A 203 -1.20 -4.84 -19.46
CA ASP A 203 -0.30 -5.07 -20.61
C ASP A 203 -1.03 -5.84 -21.74
N THR A 204 -1.86 -6.83 -21.42
CA THR A 204 -2.53 -7.72 -22.38
C THR A 204 -4.00 -7.38 -22.60
N GLY A 205 -4.65 -6.71 -21.65
CA GLY A 205 -6.10 -6.42 -21.68
C GLY A 205 -6.99 -7.63 -21.40
N ASP A 206 -6.40 -8.76 -20.94
CA ASP A 206 -7.14 -9.94 -20.56
C ASP A 206 -7.96 -9.74 -19.29
N LYS A 207 -9.14 -10.38 -19.23
CA LYS A 207 -10.03 -10.28 -18.06
C LYS A 207 -9.37 -10.75 -16.77
N GLN A 208 -8.59 -11.82 -16.82
CA GLN A 208 -7.91 -12.34 -15.62
C GLN A 208 -6.83 -11.37 -15.12
N GLU A 209 -6.14 -10.67 -16.02
CA GLU A 209 -5.19 -9.63 -15.69
C GLU A 209 -5.90 -8.45 -15.00
N ARG A 210 -7.01 -7.96 -15.55
CA ARG A 210 -7.80 -6.88 -14.97
C ARG A 210 -8.33 -7.23 -13.58
N ASP A 211 -8.80 -8.44 -13.37
CA ASP A 211 -9.28 -8.91 -12.06
C ASP A 211 -8.12 -8.93 -11.01
N ARG A 212 -6.92 -9.34 -11.42
CA ARG A 212 -5.71 -9.27 -10.58
C ARG A 212 -5.31 -7.84 -10.26
N ILE A 213 -5.26 -6.96 -11.27
CA ILE A 213 -4.96 -5.53 -11.11
C ILE A 213 -5.97 -4.89 -10.16
N GLY A 214 -7.26 -5.15 -10.33
CA GLY A 214 -8.31 -4.68 -9.43
C GLY A 214 -8.08 -5.13 -7.99
N THR A 215 -7.65 -6.37 -7.78
CA THR A 215 -7.29 -6.90 -6.46
C THR A 215 -6.08 -6.17 -5.86
N TYR A 216 -5.03 -5.92 -6.66
CA TYR A 216 -3.85 -5.17 -6.21
C TYR A 216 -4.18 -3.71 -5.86
N LEU A 217 -4.93 -3.02 -6.72
CA LEU A 217 -5.39 -1.65 -6.45
C LEU A 217 -6.28 -1.59 -5.19
N GLY A 218 -7.19 -2.56 -5.02
CA GLY A 218 -8.01 -2.69 -3.82
C GLY A 218 -7.18 -2.90 -2.55
N SER A 219 -6.09 -3.69 -2.63
CA SER A 219 -5.17 -3.87 -1.50
C SER A 219 -4.43 -2.57 -1.14
N MET A 220 -4.22 -1.69 -2.11
CA MET A 220 -3.65 -0.34 -1.93
C MET A 220 -4.69 0.73 -1.55
N LYS A 221 -5.93 0.31 -1.24
CA LYS A 221 -7.05 1.18 -0.83
C LYS A 221 -7.57 2.12 -1.91
N TYR A 222 -7.44 1.75 -3.18
CA TYR A 222 -8.22 2.40 -4.22
C TYR A 222 -9.68 1.96 -4.11
N THR A 223 -10.59 2.91 -4.18
CA THR A 223 -12.03 2.64 -4.31
C THR A 223 -12.37 2.25 -5.76
N ALA A 224 -13.50 1.59 -5.97
CA ALA A 224 -13.97 1.25 -7.33
C ALA A 224 -14.13 2.52 -8.22
N ASP A 225 -14.56 3.62 -7.63
CA ASP A 225 -14.68 4.92 -8.29
C ASP A 225 -13.31 5.48 -8.70
N GLU A 226 -12.30 5.41 -7.83
CA GLU A 226 -10.93 5.86 -8.13
C GLU A 226 -10.24 4.97 -9.19
N MET A 227 -10.58 3.67 -9.25
CA MET A 227 -10.07 2.77 -10.28
C MET A 227 -10.66 3.07 -11.67
N GLY A 228 -11.87 3.65 -11.73
CA GLY A 228 -12.57 4.01 -12.97
C GLY A 228 -12.35 5.46 -13.44
N ARG A 229 -11.66 6.30 -12.65
CA ARG A 229 -11.36 7.70 -13.02
C ARG A 229 -10.03 7.84 -13.72
N PRO A 230 -9.84 8.85 -14.57
CA PRO A 230 -8.55 9.17 -15.15
C PRO A 230 -7.50 9.50 -14.08
N ILE A 231 -6.25 9.07 -14.31
CA ILE A 231 -5.11 9.25 -13.39
C ILE A 231 -4.89 10.73 -13.04
N ARG A 232 -5.21 11.68 -13.92
CA ARG A 232 -5.12 13.13 -13.62
C ARG A 232 -5.91 13.54 -12.38
N GLU A 233 -7.00 12.84 -12.06
CA GLU A 233 -7.88 13.14 -10.92
C GLU A 233 -7.40 12.54 -9.60
N LEU A 234 -6.38 11.69 -9.65
CA LEU A 234 -5.79 11.07 -8.48
C LEU A 234 -4.91 12.06 -7.70
N SER A 235 -4.86 11.89 -6.38
CA SER A 235 -3.91 12.62 -5.53
C SER A 235 -2.47 12.23 -5.81
N GLY A 236 -1.49 13.09 -5.45
CA GLY A 236 -0.07 12.77 -5.61
C GLY A 236 0.35 11.48 -4.90
N GLY A 237 -0.21 11.19 -3.73
CA GLY A 237 0.04 9.93 -3.01
C GLY A 237 -0.54 8.70 -3.71
N GLN A 238 -1.70 8.85 -4.37
CA GLN A 238 -2.26 7.78 -5.20
C GLN A 238 -1.41 7.56 -6.46
N LYS A 239 -1.03 8.62 -7.17
CA LYS A 239 -0.10 8.52 -8.31
C LYS A 239 1.21 7.82 -7.92
N ALA A 240 1.77 8.13 -6.76
CA ALA A 240 2.97 7.47 -6.23
C ALA A 240 2.75 5.96 -5.98
N LYS A 241 1.63 5.60 -5.37
CA LYS A 241 1.25 4.19 -5.14
C LYS A 241 1.07 3.44 -6.46
N LEU A 242 0.41 4.06 -7.45
CA LEU A 242 0.20 3.47 -8.77
C LEU A 242 1.52 3.16 -9.48
N LEU A 243 2.47 4.11 -9.46
CA LEU A 243 3.77 3.90 -10.07
C LEU A 243 4.57 2.82 -9.33
N LEU A 244 4.53 2.80 -7.99
CA LEU A 244 5.17 1.75 -7.20
C LEU A 244 4.59 0.36 -7.53
N LEU A 245 3.27 0.26 -7.74
CA LEU A 245 2.63 -0.97 -8.17
C LEU A 245 3.10 -1.41 -9.56
N LYS A 246 3.20 -0.48 -10.53
CA LYS A 246 3.75 -0.78 -11.87
C LYS A 246 5.18 -1.31 -11.77
N LEU A 247 6.04 -0.67 -10.97
CA LEU A 247 7.41 -1.13 -10.73
C LEU A 247 7.47 -2.55 -10.13
N SER A 248 6.55 -2.88 -9.23
CA SER A 248 6.49 -4.23 -8.64
C SER A 248 6.06 -5.30 -9.66
N MET A 249 5.18 -4.95 -10.59
CA MET A 249 4.74 -5.85 -11.65
C MET A 249 5.83 -6.09 -12.71
N GLN A 250 6.70 -5.10 -12.94
CA GLN A 250 7.79 -5.15 -13.91
C GLN A 250 8.97 -6.05 -13.50
N LYS A 251 9.01 -6.56 -12.26
CA LYS A 251 10.07 -7.42 -11.74
C LYS A 251 11.48 -6.83 -12.00
N CYS A 252 11.69 -5.60 -11.53
CA CYS A 252 12.93 -4.86 -11.75
C CYS A 252 14.11 -5.48 -10.99
N ASP A 253 15.31 -5.49 -11.61
CA ASP A 253 16.59 -5.83 -10.98
C ASP A 253 17.22 -4.60 -10.31
N VAL A 254 16.95 -3.42 -10.87
CA VAL A 254 17.46 -2.13 -10.41
C VAL A 254 16.35 -1.12 -10.29
N LEU A 255 16.35 -0.36 -9.22
CA LEU A 255 15.42 0.76 -9.01
C LEU A 255 16.18 2.08 -8.97
N VAL A 256 15.75 3.04 -9.79
CA VAL A 256 16.25 4.42 -9.79
C VAL A 256 15.12 5.32 -9.27
N LEU A 257 15.30 5.93 -8.10
CA LEU A 257 14.20 6.55 -7.34
C LEU A 257 14.54 8.00 -6.95
N ASP A 258 13.72 8.96 -7.38
CA ASP A 258 13.82 10.36 -6.96
C ASP A 258 12.77 10.68 -5.89
N GLU A 259 13.23 10.93 -4.65
CA GLU A 259 12.44 11.23 -3.45
C GLU A 259 11.30 10.19 -3.20
N PRO A 260 11.62 8.89 -3.06
CA PRO A 260 10.62 7.82 -3.06
C PRO A 260 9.63 7.86 -1.88
N THR A 261 9.91 8.63 -0.83
CA THR A 261 9.00 8.76 0.34
C THR A 261 8.23 10.07 0.38
N ARG A 262 8.49 11.02 -0.53
CA ARG A 262 8.01 12.42 -0.44
C ARG A 262 6.49 12.57 -0.45
N ASN A 263 5.80 11.86 -1.32
CA ASN A 263 4.35 12.02 -1.53
C ASN A 263 3.50 11.04 -0.73
N PHE A 264 4.13 10.30 0.20
CA PHE A 264 3.41 9.39 1.07
C PHE A 264 3.06 10.05 2.40
N SER A 265 1.97 9.61 2.98
CA SER A 265 1.58 10.06 4.31
C SER A 265 2.64 9.65 5.36
N PRO A 266 2.70 10.34 6.49
CA PRO A 266 3.58 9.95 7.60
C PRO A 266 3.43 8.51 8.05
N LEU A 267 2.26 7.93 7.83
CA LEU A 267 1.93 6.55 8.20
C LEU A 267 2.34 5.57 7.10
N SER A 268 2.26 5.95 5.82
CA SER A 268 2.67 5.13 4.67
C SER A 268 4.19 5.08 4.47
N ALA A 269 4.91 6.13 4.83
CA ALA A 269 6.36 6.20 4.64
C ALA A 269 7.15 5.04 5.29
N PRO A 270 6.84 4.58 6.53
CA PRO A 270 7.49 3.39 7.10
C PRO A 270 7.28 2.12 6.28
N VAL A 271 6.08 1.95 5.71
CA VAL A 271 5.75 0.79 4.87
C VAL A 271 6.55 0.81 3.58
N ILE A 272 6.65 1.97 2.92
CA ILE A 272 7.47 2.14 1.72
C ILE A 272 8.93 1.84 2.01
N ARG A 273 9.47 2.36 3.12
CA ARG A 273 10.86 2.05 3.52
C ARG A 273 11.07 0.56 3.76
N GLY A 274 10.10 -0.13 4.39
CA GLY A 274 10.14 -1.58 4.56
C GLY A 274 10.18 -2.32 3.22
N ILE A 275 9.32 -1.96 2.28
CA ILE A 275 9.28 -2.55 0.93
C ILE A 275 10.61 -2.36 0.19
N LEU A 276 11.18 -1.14 0.24
CA LEU A 276 12.46 -0.84 -0.41
C LEU A 276 13.65 -1.49 0.31
N LYS A 277 13.59 -1.66 1.63
CA LYS A 277 14.59 -2.40 2.40
C LYS A 277 14.61 -3.88 2.05
N ASP A 278 13.45 -4.47 1.80
CA ASP A 278 13.31 -5.90 1.47
C ASP A 278 13.59 -6.19 -0.02
N PHE A 279 13.80 -5.15 -0.84
CA PHE A 279 14.14 -5.31 -2.24
C PHE A 279 15.52 -5.98 -2.39
N THR A 280 15.59 -7.02 -3.22
CA THR A 280 16.78 -7.87 -3.38
C THR A 280 17.73 -7.43 -4.50
N GLY A 281 17.34 -6.40 -5.26
CA GLY A 281 18.16 -5.78 -6.31
C GLY A 281 18.91 -4.53 -5.83
N ALA A 282 19.47 -3.79 -6.77
CA ALA A 282 20.16 -2.54 -6.51
C ALA A 282 19.19 -1.34 -6.48
N ILE A 283 19.49 -0.36 -5.63
CA ILE A 283 18.75 0.91 -5.58
C ILE A 283 19.72 2.06 -5.76
N ILE A 284 19.41 2.96 -6.69
CA ILE A 284 20.10 4.24 -6.82
C ILE A 284 19.04 5.32 -6.58
N SER A 285 19.25 6.15 -5.58
CA SER A 285 18.21 7.09 -5.16
C SER A 285 18.73 8.47 -4.82
N VAL A 286 17.82 9.45 -4.89
CA VAL A 286 17.99 10.77 -4.28
C VAL A 286 16.97 10.88 -3.16
N SER A 287 17.37 11.26 -1.96
CA SER A 287 16.43 11.52 -0.87
C SER A 287 16.99 12.49 0.17
N HIS A 288 16.06 13.24 0.77
CA HIS A 288 16.28 14.07 1.95
C HIS A 288 15.70 13.45 3.24
N ASP A 289 15.03 12.32 3.13
CA ASP A 289 14.47 11.59 4.28
C ASP A 289 15.57 10.84 5.03
N ARG A 290 15.96 11.36 6.18
CA ARG A 290 17.00 10.74 7.03
C ARG A 290 16.66 9.30 7.44
N LYS A 291 15.38 8.99 7.64
CA LYS A 291 14.97 7.62 7.99
C LYS A 291 15.13 6.68 6.80
N TYR A 292 14.77 7.13 5.60
CA TYR A 292 14.99 6.38 4.38
C TYR A 292 16.48 6.06 4.19
N ILE A 293 17.33 7.06 4.32
CA ILE A 293 18.78 6.89 4.20
C ILE A 293 19.31 5.88 5.23
N GLN A 294 18.89 5.97 6.50
CA GLN A 294 19.35 5.10 7.57
C GLN A 294 18.81 3.67 7.50
N GLU A 295 17.56 3.49 7.09
CA GLU A 295 16.87 2.20 7.13
C GLU A 295 17.04 1.38 5.84
N VAL A 296 17.21 2.05 4.69
CA VAL A 296 17.21 1.43 3.37
C VAL A 296 18.60 1.43 2.72
N CYS A 297 19.34 2.53 2.79
CA CYS A 297 20.57 2.70 2.01
C CYS A 297 21.77 2.03 2.67
N THR A 298 22.67 1.49 1.84
CA THR A 298 23.96 0.87 2.26
C THR A 298 25.13 1.81 2.06
N ALA A 299 25.01 2.77 1.13
CA ALA A 299 26.04 3.78 0.83
C ALA A 299 25.39 5.15 0.57
N VAL A 300 26.14 6.22 0.86
CA VAL A 300 25.72 7.62 0.65
C VAL A 300 26.82 8.36 -0.08
N TYR A 301 26.44 9.09 -1.14
CA TYR A 301 27.33 9.90 -1.97
C TYR A 301 26.93 11.37 -1.95
#